data_b15bd0055f8a65cb4a2dee16f6afbdda
#
_entry.id   b15bd0055f8a65cb4a2dee16f6afbdda
#
_cell.length_a   1.000
_cell.length_b   1.000
_cell.length_c   1.000
_cell.angle_alpha   90.00
_cell.angle_beta   90.00
_cell.angle_gamma   90.00
#
_symmetry.space_group_name_H-M   'P 1'
#
loop_
_entity.id
_entity.type
_entity.pdbx_description
1 polymer ?
#
loop_
_entity_poly.entity_id
_entity_poly.type
_entity_poly.pdbx_seq_one_letter_code
_entity_poly.pdbx_strand_id
1 'polypeptide(L)'
;MMLLALVFSGVTTASEDRFETINRKVHGFNDFVDTKLIRPAAKAYKKALPRSVRHSVRNFFGNLSDVGDIINNALQGKPKQALSDLGRVLVNSSIGIGGLFDPASRMGLVDHDEDFSQTLAVWGVPRGPYIVIPGVGPSDTRDIFGRLGNHRMDPLRYYYPVAHRNSLATFRLLGVRAKLLAVDGVVFGDKYIFYRDAYLQRREFLERDGQVDDPFGDEF
;
A
#
# COMPACT_ATOMS: atom_id res chain seq x y z
N MET A 1 -18.67 4.59 -14.69
CA MET A 1 -18.57 3.14 -14.44
C MET A 1 -17.80 2.54 -15.61
N MET A 2 -16.46 2.53 -15.51
CA MET A 2 -15.58 2.02 -16.56
C MET A 2 -14.92 0.75 -16.03
N LEU A 3 -15.29 -0.39 -16.63
CA LEU A 3 -14.70 -1.69 -16.38
C LEU A 3 -13.26 -1.66 -16.93
N LEU A 4 -12.28 -1.77 -16.04
CA LEU A 4 -10.88 -2.00 -16.43
C LEU A 4 -10.75 -3.45 -16.89
N ALA A 5 -10.79 -3.67 -18.19
CA ALA A 5 -10.34 -4.92 -18.80
C ALA A 5 -8.81 -4.91 -18.76
N LEU A 6 -8.21 -5.61 -17.79
CA LEU A 6 -6.79 -5.92 -17.79
C LEU A 6 -6.51 -6.94 -18.90
N VAL A 7 -6.06 -6.46 -20.05
CA VAL A 7 -5.49 -7.30 -21.09
C VAL A 7 -4.08 -7.69 -20.67
N PHE A 8 -3.92 -8.95 -20.29
CA PHE A 8 -2.62 -9.57 -20.04
C PHE A 8 -1.87 -9.70 -21.39
N SER A 9 -0.93 -8.83 -21.65
CA SER A 9 0.06 -9.01 -22.70
C SER A 9 1.38 -8.39 -22.28
N GLY A 10 2.20 -9.20 -21.65
CA GLY A 10 3.57 -8.86 -21.32
C GLY A 10 4.23 -10.10 -20.73
N VAL A 11 4.85 -10.92 -21.58
CA VAL A 11 5.74 -11.98 -21.13
C VAL A 11 7.00 -11.32 -20.55
N THR A 12 6.89 -10.79 -19.36
CA THR A 12 8.06 -10.61 -18.51
C THR A 12 8.52 -12.01 -18.15
N THR A 13 9.73 -12.38 -18.57
CA THR A 13 10.42 -13.56 -18.08
C THR A 13 10.26 -13.59 -16.58
N ALA A 14 9.44 -14.53 -16.11
CA ALA A 14 9.25 -14.75 -14.69
C ALA A 14 10.64 -14.98 -14.11
N SER A 15 11.17 -14.00 -13.38
CA SER A 15 12.40 -14.20 -12.63
C SER A 15 12.12 -15.40 -11.75
N GLU A 16 12.89 -16.50 -11.96
CA GLU A 16 12.73 -17.72 -11.18
C GLU A 16 12.67 -17.31 -9.70
N ASP A 17 11.55 -17.64 -9.04
CA ASP A 17 11.41 -17.38 -7.61
C ASP A 17 12.38 -18.32 -6.87
N ARG A 18 13.57 -17.80 -6.57
CA ARG A 18 14.65 -18.55 -5.90
C ARG A 18 14.20 -19.22 -4.61
N PHE A 19 13.17 -18.68 -3.98
CA PHE A 19 12.70 -19.12 -2.68
C PHE A 19 11.27 -19.68 -2.73
N GLU A 20 10.76 -20.07 -3.89
CA GLU A 20 9.37 -20.48 -4.10
C GLU A 20 8.88 -21.49 -3.06
N THR A 21 9.66 -22.52 -2.76
CA THR A 21 9.28 -23.57 -1.80
C THR A 21 9.05 -22.99 -0.39
N ILE A 22 9.91 -22.06 0.05
CA ILE A 22 9.79 -21.41 1.37
C ILE A 22 8.65 -20.40 1.32
N ASN A 23 8.61 -19.59 0.27
CA ASN A 23 7.60 -18.55 0.07
C ASN A 23 6.18 -19.14 0.06
N ARG A 24 5.96 -20.29 -0.59
CA ARG A 24 4.66 -21.00 -0.59
C ARG A 24 4.25 -21.45 0.80
N LYS A 25 5.19 -21.96 1.62
CA LYS A 25 4.90 -22.38 3.01
C LYS A 25 4.50 -21.17 3.86
N VAL A 26 5.25 -20.07 3.76
CA VAL A 26 4.94 -18.83 4.48
C VAL A 26 3.64 -18.21 3.99
N HIS A 27 3.38 -18.23 2.68
CA HIS A 27 2.11 -17.79 2.10
C HIS A 27 0.93 -18.61 2.67
N GLY A 28 1.06 -19.95 2.74
CA GLY A 28 0.04 -20.82 3.34
C GLY A 28 -0.23 -20.47 4.81
N PHE A 29 0.82 -20.19 5.59
CA PHE A 29 0.69 -19.70 6.97
C PHE A 29 -0.07 -18.35 7.01
N ASN A 30 0.30 -17.39 6.17
CA ASN A 30 -0.35 -16.09 6.10
C ASN A 30 -1.83 -16.21 5.67
N ASP A 31 -2.15 -17.06 4.69
CA ASP A 31 -3.55 -17.34 4.26
C ASP A 31 -4.37 -17.99 5.39
N PHE A 32 -3.75 -18.88 6.17
CA PHE A 32 -4.37 -19.45 7.36
C PHE A 32 -4.70 -18.38 8.41
N VAL A 33 -3.73 -17.53 8.76
CA VAL A 33 -3.92 -16.43 9.73
C VAL A 33 -4.97 -15.44 9.22
N ASP A 34 -4.91 -15.06 7.94
CA ASP A 34 -5.93 -14.18 7.34
C ASP A 34 -7.33 -14.80 7.43
N THR A 35 -7.46 -16.05 6.98
CA THR A 35 -8.76 -16.73 6.91
C THR A 35 -9.37 -16.97 8.28
N LYS A 36 -8.57 -17.29 9.29
CA LYS A 36 -9.04 -17.64 10.64
C LYS A 36 -9.18 -16.47 11.59
N LEU A 37 -8.37 -15.42 11.40
CA LEU A 37 -8.31 -14.29 12.35
C LEU A 37 -8.62 -12.94 11.69
N ILE A 38 -7.83 -12.53 10.68
CA ILE A 38 -7.90 -11.16 10.18
C ILE A 38 -9.16 -10.94 9.36
N ARG A 39 -9.52 -11.87 8.47
CA ARG A 39 -10.73 -11.78 7.62
C ARG A 39 -12.03 -11.76 8.43
N PRO A 40 -12.26 -12.61 9.44
CA PRO A 40 -13.43 -12.52 10.30
C PRO A 40 -13.49 -11.18 11.06
N ALA A 41 -12.36 -10.70 11.61
CA ALA A 41 -12.29 -9.40 12.29
C ALA A 41 -12.58 -8.23 11.32
N ALA A 42 -12.05 -8.27 10.09
CA ALA A 42 -12.35 -7.27 9.07
C ALA A 42 -13.82 -7.28 8.62
N LYS A 43 -14.46 -8.45 8.56
CA LYS A 43 -15.92 -8.56 8.30
C LYS A 43 -16.72 -7.95 9.47
N ALA A 44 -16.33 -8.22 10.72
CA ALA A 44 -16.95 -7.62 11.90
C ALA A 44 -16.79 -6.10 11.90
N TYR A 45 -15.59 -5.58 11.63
CA TYR A 45 -15.31 -4.16 11.44
C TYR A 45 -16.23 -3.53 10.38
N LYS A 46 -16.35 -4.18 9.21
CA LYS A 46 -17.22 -3.71 8.11
C LYS A 46 -18.69 -3.71 8.48
N LYS A 47 -19.14 -4.66 9.31
CA LYS A 47 -20.52 -4.78 9.80
C LYS A 47 -20.83 -3.76 10.90
N ALA A 48 -19.89 -3.55 11.82
CA ALA A 48 -20.08 -2.66 12.98
C ALA A 48 -20.04 -1.17 12.62
N LEU A 49 -19.21 -0.80 11.62
CA LEU A 49 -19.00 0.61 11.28
C LEU A 49 -19.74 1.02 9.99
N PRO A 50 -20.55 2.09 10.00
CA PRO A 50 -21.13 2.71 8.81
C PRO A 50 -20.09 3.11 7.77
N ARG A 51 -20.48 3.22 6.50
CA ARG A 51 -19.56 3.62 5.42
C ARG A 51 -18.86 4.95 5.68
N SER A 52 -19.58 5.94 6.19
CA SER A 52 -19.05 7.26 6.53
C SER A 52 -17.92 7.17 7.55
N VAL A 53 -18.13 6.44 8.66
CA VAL A 53 -17.12 6.26 9.70
C VAL A 53 -15.89 5.55 9.14
N ARG A 54 -16.05 4.49 8.36
CA ARG A 54 -14.92 3.80 7.74
C ARG A 54 -14.17 4.69 6.75
N HIS A 55 -14.86 5.61 6.09
CA HIS A 55 -14.24 6.60 5.22
C HIS A 55 -13.39 7.57 6.03
N SER A 56 -13.93 8.13 7.12
CA SER A 56 -13.19 9.01 8.02
C SER A 56 -11.97 8.33 8.66
N VAL A 57 -12.11 7.07 9.09
CA VAL A 57 -10.95 6.28 9.59
C VAL A 57 -9.87 6.13 8.52
N ARG A 58 -10.25 5.84 7.29
CA ARG A 58 -9.29 5.74 6.18
C ARG A 58 -8.61 7.07 5.89
N ASN A 59 -9.36 8.16 5.83
CA ASN A 59 -8.80 9.49 5.61
C ASN A 59 -7.82 9.89 6.71
N PHE A 60 -8.17 9.62 7.97
CA PHE A 60 -7.28 9.87 9.11
C PHE A 60 -5.94 9.14 8.97
N PHE A 61 -5.97 7.83 8.66
CA PHE A 61 -4.73 7.07 8.47
C PHE A 61 -4.01 7.42 7.17
N GLY A 62 -4.73 7.85 6.12
CA GLY A 62 -4.15 8.41 4.90
C GLY A 62 -3.36 9.67 5.23
N ASN A 63 -3.99 10.65 5.88
CA ASN A 63 -3.33 11.89 6.29
C ASN A 63 -2.08 11.68 7.17
N LEU A 64 -2.06 10.61 7.98
CA LEU A 64 -0.86 10.20 8.70
C LEU A 64 0.21 9.61 7.77
N SER A 65 -0.18 8.85 6.74
CA SER A 65 0.75 8.30 5.75
C SER A 65 1.36 9.39 4.89
N ASP A 66 0.58 10.42 4.50
CA ASP A 66 1.03 11.55 3.69
C ASP A 66 2.29 12.22 4.28
N VAL A 67 2.53 12.12 5.60
CA VAL A 67 3.78 12.59 6.24
C VAL A 67 4.99 11.81 5.73
N GLY A 68 4.84 10.49 5.56
CA GLY A 68 5.88 9.64 4.96
C GLY A 68 6.08 9.95 3.48
N ASP A 69 4.97 10.23 2.76
CA ASP A 69 4.99 10.55 1.34
C ASP A 69 5.73 11.87 1.08
N ILE A 70 5.51 12.90 1.90
CA ILE A 70 6.27 14.18 1.85
C ILE A 70 7.77 13.92 1.96
N ILE A 71 8.19 13.12 2.93
CA ILE A 71 9.60 12.82 3.17
C ILE A 71 10.19 12.05 1.98
N ASN A 72 9.50 11.04 1.49
CA ASN A 72 9.94 10.22 0.36
C ASN A 72 10.02 11.03 -0.93
N ASN A 73 9.01 11.87 -1.23
CA ASN A 73 9.04 12.78 -2.37
C ASN A 73 10.24 13.75 -2.31
N ALA A 74 10.52 14.31 -1.11
CA ALA A 74 11.69 15.17 -0.93
C ALA A 74 13.01 14.42 -1.14
N LEU A 75 13.14 13.19 -0.62
CA LEU A 75 14.32 12.33 -0.77
C LEU A 75 14.53 11.84 -2.22
N GLN A 76 13.46 11.76 -3.00
CA GLN A 76 13.47 11.41 -4.43
C GLN A 76 13.73 12.62 -5.34
N GLY A 77 13.83 13.84 -4.79
CA GLY A 77 14.02 15.06 -5.59
C GLY A 77 12.75 15.51 -6.33
N LYS A 78 11.57 15.20 -5.79
CA LYS A 78 10.24 15.57 -6.33
C LYS A 78 9.59 16.71 -5.51
N PRO A 79 10.16 17.95 -5.48
CA PRO A 79 9.71 19.00 -4.56
C PRO A 79 8.27 19.46 -4.81
N LYS A 80 7.77 19.38 -6.04
CA LYS A 80 6.39 19.77 -6.36
C LYS A 80 5.39 18.80 -5.73
N GLN A 81 5.66 17.49 -5.78
CA GLN A 81 4.84 16.46 -5.16
C GLN A 81 4.90 16.59 -3.63
N ALA A 82 6.10 16.74 -3.06
CA ALA A 82 6.28 16.98 -1.62
C ALA A 82 5.49 18.20 -1.11
N LEU A 83 5.44 19.29 -1.87
CA LEU A 83 4.65 20.49 -1.53
C LEU A 83 3.14 20.24 -1.65
N SER A 84 2.70 19.47 -2.65
CA SER A 84 1.29 19.05 -2.77
C SER A 84 0.85 18.25 -1.55
N ASP A 85 1.64 17.24 -1.16
CA ASP A 85 1.33 16.38 -0.02
C ASP A 85 1.41 17.13 1.31
N LEU A 86 2.36 18.08 1.45
CA LEU A 86 2.40 18.99 2.60
C LEU A 86 1.12 19.85 2.67
N GLY A 87 0.67 20.39 1.54
CA GLY A 87 -0.59 21.13 1.44
C GLY A 87 -1.78 20.26 1.87
N ARG A 88 -1.81 18.98 1.44
CA ARG A 88 -2.85 18.01 1.85
C ARG A 88 -2.87 17.81 3.35
N VAL A 89 -1.70 17.51 3.96
CA VAL A 89 -1.59 17.31 5.41
C VAL A 89 -2.07 18.55 6.17
N LEU A 90 -1.67 19.75 5.77
CA LEU A 90 -2.08 20.99 6.43
C LEU A 90 -3.59 21.24 6.32
N VAL A 91 -4.17 21.09 5.12
CA VAL A 91 -5.60 21.30 4.87
C VAL A 91 -6.43 20.23 5.57
N ASN A 92 -6.06 18.97 5.44
CA ASN A 92 -6.80 17.87 6.04
C ASN A 92 -6.68 17.85 7.57
N SER A 93 -5.54 18.25 8.13
CA SER A 93 -5.38 18.34 9.59
C SER A 93 -6.12 19.53 10.20
N SER A 94 -6.23 20.66 9.48
CA SER A 94 -6.95 21.86 9.96
C SER A 94 -8.44 21.81 9.62
N ILE A 95 -8.80 22.04 8.36
CA ILE A 95 -10.19 22.07 7.86
C ILE A 95 -10.83 20.67 7.90
N GLY A 96 -10.03 19.62 7.65
CA GLY A 96 -10.47 18.22 7.67
C GLY A 96 -10.57 17.59 9.06
N ILE A 97 -10.45 18.38 10.14
CA ILE A 97 -10.59 17.94 11.55
C ILE A 97 -9.64 16.77 11.84
N GLY A 98 -8.33 17.05 11.79
CA GLY A 98 -7.29 16.05 12.05
C GLY A 98 -7.23 14.92 11.01
N GLY A 99 -7.66 15.18 9.76
CA GLY A 99 -7.66 14.21 8.68
C GLY A 99 -8.88 13.29 8.63
N LEU A 100 -9.92 13.50 9.44
CA LEU A 100 -11.17 12.72 9.34
C LEU A 100 -11.92 12.98 8.04
N PHE A 101 -11.77 14.19 7.47
CA PHE A 101 -12.28 14.58 6.17
C PHE A 101 -11.11 14.89 5.24
N ASP A 102 -11.37 14.82 3.92
CA ASP A 102 -10.38 15.12 2.88
C ASP A 102 -10.86 16.30 1.99
N PRO A 103 -10.82 17.53 2.52
CA PRO A 103 -11.06 18.72 1.70
C PRO A 103 -9.94 18.98 0.69
N ALA A 104 -8.70 18.52 0.94
CA ALA A 104 -7.56 18.72 0.05
C ALA A 104 -7.80 18.14 -1.34
N SER A 105 -8.35 16.93 -1.44
CA SER A 105 -8.74 16.33 -2.73
C SER A 105 -9.79 17.15 -3.48
N ARG A 106 -10.72 17.80 -2.77
CA ARG A 106 -11.70 18.69 -3.39
C ARG A 106 -11.10 20.01 -3.88
N MET A 107 -9.97 20.41 -3.32
CA MET A 107 -9.18 21.58 -3.75
C MET A 107 -8.23 21.25 -4.89
N GLY A 108 -8.21 20.00 -5.37
CA GLY A 108 -7.37 19.57 -6.48
C GLY A 108 -5.92 19.20 -6.09
N LEU A 109 -5.63 19.08 -4.78
CA LEU A 109 -4.32 18.59 -4.33
C LEU A 109 -4.25 17.07 -4.53
N VAL A 110 -3.32 16.66 -5.38
CA VAL A 110 -3.09 15.25 -5.72
C VAL A 110 -2.41 14.52 -4.56
N ASP A 111 -2.84 13.28 -4.32
CA ASP A 111 -2.26 12.34 -3.36
C ASP A 111 -1.20 11.51 -4.07
N HIS A 112 0.04 11.48 -3.54
CA HIS A 112 1.15 10.74 -4.10
C HIS A 112 1.54 9.61 -3.14
N ASP A 113 1.26 8.36 -3.56
CA ASP A 113 1.53 7.13 -2.75
C ASP A 113 3.02 6.76 -2.88
N GLU A 114 3.85 7.36 -2.04
CA GLU A 114 5.30 7.19 -2.04
C GLU A 114 5.79 6.43 -0.81
N ASP A 115 6.79 5.59 -1.01
CA ASP A 115 7.39 4.84 0.07
C ASP A 115 8.93 4.81 0.01
N PHE A 116 9.58 4.42 1.10
CA PHE A 116 11.03 4.40 1.15
C PHE A 116 11.66 3.31 0.26
N SER A 117 10.90 2.28 -0.15
CA SER A 117 11.37 1.33 -1.16
C SER A 117 11.44 1.95 -2.56
N GLN A 118 10.50 2.86 -2.90
CA GLN A 118 10.57 3.68 -4.11
C GLN A 118 11.75 4.64 -4.05
N THR A 119 11.98 5.29 -2.90
CA THR A 119 13.15 6.15 -2.67
C THR A 119 14.46 5.39 -2.90
N LEU A 120 14.58 4.18 -2.34
CA LEU A 120 15.73 3.31 -2.58
C LEU A 120 15.87 2.91 -4.07
N ALA A 121 14.76 2.72 -4.79
CA ALA A 121 14.79 2.47 -6.23
C ALA A 121 15.37 3.65 -7.00
N VAL A 122 14.91 4.87 -6.72
CA VAL A 122 15.44 6.11 -7.31
C VAL A 122 16.95 6.28 -7.01
N TRP A 123 17.40 5.85 -5.83
CA TRP A 123 18.83 5.84 -5.46
C TRP A 123 19.63 4.70 -6.11
N GLY A 124 19.00 3.87 -6.95
CA GLY A 124 19.66 2.80 -7.69
C GLY A 124 19.84 1.48 -6.92
N VAL A 125 19.18 1.31 -5.76
CA VAL A 125 19.21 0.05 -5.02
C VAL A 125 18.38 -1.00 -5.76
N PRO A 126 18.96 -2.16 -6.15
CA PRO A 126 18.24 -3.20 -6.87
C PRO A 126 17.14 -3.83 -5.99
N ARG A 127 16.06 -4.30 -6.61
CA ARG A 127 14.92 -4.92 -5.91
C ARG A 127 15.33 -6.17 -5.10
N GLY A 128 16.20 -6.97 -5.66
CA GLY A 128 16.58 -8.27 -5.09
C GLY A 128 15.49 -9.34 -5.24
N PRO A 129 15.68 -10.53 -4.63
CA PRO A 129 14.76 -11.66 -4.77
C PRO A 129 13.42 -11.40 -4.06
N TYR A 130 12.36 -11.99 -4.64
CA TYR A 130 11.03 -12.01 -4.03
C TYR A 130 11.01 -12.90 -2.77
N ILE A 131 10.38 -12.41 -1.72
CA ILE A 131 10.29 -13.08 -0.41
C ILE A 131 8.89 -12.87 0.17
N VAL A 132 8.30 -13.90 0.76
CA VAL A 132 7.07 -13.77 1.55
C VAL A 132 7.43 -13.69 3.04
N ILE A 133 7.00 -12.61 3.70
CA ILE A 133 7.30 -12.38 5.12
C ILE A 133 6.13 -12.91 5.97
N PRO A 134 6.40 -13.69 7.04
CA PRO A 134 5.36 -14.15 7.96
C PRO A 134 4.58 -12.97 8.58
N GLY A 135 3.25 -13.00 8.51
CA GLY A 135 2.36 -11.98 9.06
C GLY A 135 2.31 -10.66 8.27
N VAL A 136 3.19 -10.47 7.29
CA VAL A 136 3.27 -9.24 6.47
C VAL A 136 2.78 -9.49 5.04
N GLY A 137 3.23 -10.59 4.43
CA GLY A 137 2.88 -10.96 3.06
C GLY A 137 4.01 -10.77 2.04
N PRO A 138 3.66 -10.58 0.75
CA PRO A 138 4.59 -10.34 -0.33
C PRO A 138 5.56 -9.18 -0.09
N SER A 139 6.83 -9.37 -0.43
CA SER A 139 7.91 -8.40 -0.28
C SER A 139 9.08 -8.76 -1.21
N ASP A 140 10.08 -7.92 -1.25
CA ASP A 140 11.40 -8.20 -1.79
C ASP A 140 12.48 -7.65 -0.86
N THR A 141 13.76 -7.90 -1.16
CA THR A 141 14.85 -7.48 -0.27
C THR A 141 14.87 -5.96 -0.08
N ARG A 142 14.67 -5.17 -1.13
CA ARG A 142 14.62 -3.71 -1.05
C ARG A 142 13.42 -3.24 -0.24
N ASP A 143 12.24 -3.85 -0.45
CA ASP A 143 11.01 -3.50 0.26
C ASP A 143 11.10 -3.80 1.77
N ILE A 144 11.88 -4.81 2.20
CA ILE A 144 12.17 -5.05 3.62
C ILE A 144 12.83 -3.81 4.25
N PHE A 145 13.88 -3.27 3.61
CA PHE A 145 14.53 -2.05 4.06
C PHE A 145 13.61 -0.82 3.90
N GLY A 146 12.82 -0.78 2.83
CA GLY A 146 11.78 0.22 2.60
C GLY A 146 10.78 0.30 3.75
N ARG A 147 10.27 -0.84 4.20
CA ARG A 147 9.34 -0.94 5.35
C ARG A 147 9.96 -0.45 6.66
N LEU A 148 11.25 -0.72 6.88
CA LEU A 148 11.97 -0.20 8.05
C LEU A 148 12.06 1.33 8.02
N GLY A 149 12.35 1.92 6.85
CA GLY A 149 12.34 3.35 6.63
C GLY A 149 10.95 3.96 6.87
N ASN A 150 9.93 3.43 6.19
CA ASN A 150 8.53 3.87 6.35
C ASN A 150 8.06 3.80 7.80
N HIS A 151 8.43 2.73 8.52
CA HIS A 151 8.11 2.61 9.93
C HIS A 151 8.73 3.73 10.80
N ARG A 152 9.90 4.28 10.40
CA ARG A 152 10.51 5.42 11.10
C ARG A 152 9.84 6.75 10.75
N MET A 153 9.25 6.86 9.57
CA MET A 153 8.55 8.04 9.08
C MET A 153 7.07 8.10 9.52
N ASP A 154 6.48 6.97 9.97
CA ASP A 154 5.09 6.91 10.41
C ASP A 154 4.90 7.63 11.77
N PRO A 155 4.12 8.75 11.82
CA PRO A 155 3.87 9.46 13.07
C PRO A 155 3.23 8.60 14.15
N LEU A 156 2.44 7.59 13.78
CA LEU A 156 1.78 6.69 14.70
C LEU A 156 2.78 5.95 15.62
N ARG A 157 4.01 5.70 15.12
CA ARG A 157 5.07 5.06 15.90
C ARG A 157 5.39 5.79 17.21
N TYR A 158 5.32 7.12 17.17
CA TYR A 158 5.71 8.00 18.27
C TYR A 158 4.57 8.31 19.23
N TYR A 159 3.37 7.76 18.97
CA TYR A 159 2.21 7.97 19.81
C TYR A 159 2.27 7.15 21.10
N TYR A 160 1.98 7.79 22.23
CA TYR A 160 1.90 7.19 23.57
C TYR A 160 0.50 7.39 24.16
N PRO A 161 0.03 6.45 25.01
CA PRO A 161 0.66 5.20 25.46
C PRO A 161 0.66 4.08 24.39
N VAL A 162 1.58 3.13 24.54
CA VAL A 162 1.79 2.02 23.58
C VAL A 162 0.51 1.20 23.32
N ALA A 163 -0.33 1.02 24.32
CA ALA A 163 -1.60 0.30 24.18
C ALA A 163 -2.53 0.99 23.16
N HIS A 164 -2.66 2.31 23.22
CA HIS A 164 -3.46 3.08 22.26
C HIS A 164 -2.85 3.05 20.86
N ARG A 165 -1.53 3.19 20.75
CA ARG A 165 -0.82 3.05 19.47
C ARG A 165 -1.11 1.71 18.81
N ASN A 166 -0.99 0.61 19.57
CA ASN A 166 -1.24 -0.73 19.04
C ASN A 166 -2.70 -0.93 18.64
N SER A 167 -3.65 -0.36 19.40
CA SER A 167 -5.06 -0.36 19.04
C SER A 167 -5.31 0.39 17.72
N LEU A 168 -4.72 1.58 17.54
CA LEU A 168 -4.82 2.35 16.30
C LEU A 168 -4.20 1.60 15.11
N ALA A 169 -3.02 0.98 15.30
CA ALA A 169 -2.38 0.16 14.28
C ALA A 169 -3.26 -1.05 13.88
N THR A 170 -3.91 -1.69 14.84
CA THR A 170 -4.88 -2.77 14.59
C THR A 170 -6.09 -2.24 13.82
N PHE A 171 -6.63 -1.09 14.18
CA PHE A 171 -7.73 -0.45 13.45
C PHE A 171 -7.35 -0.12 12.00
N ARG A 172 -6.13 0.40 11.77
CA ARG A 172 -5.58 0.64 10.44
C ARG A 172 -5.52 -0.64 9.62
N LEU A 173 -4.97 -1.72 10.20
CA LEU A 173 -4.89 -3.04 9.55
C LEU A 173 -6.28 -3.57 9.17
N LEU A 174 -7.25 -3.53 10.09
CA LEU A 174 -8.61 -3.99 9.84
C LEU A 174 -9.30 -3.15 8.75
N GLY A 175 -9.07 -1.84 8.72
CA GLY A 175 -9.57 -0.94 7.69
C GLY A 175 -9.03 -1.28 6.30
N VAL A 176 -7.72 -1.52 6.18
CA VAL A 176 -7.07 -1.95 4.94
C VAL A 176 -7.62 -3.30 4.50
N ARG A 177 -7.69 -4.30 5.39
CA ARG A 177 -8.21 -5.63 5.04
C ARG A 177 -9.69 -5.61 4.68
N ALA A 178 -10.49 -4.77 5.33
CA ALA A 178 -11.91 -4.60 5.02
C ALA A 178 -12.16 -4.03 3.62
N LYS A 179 -11.25 -3.16 3.10
CA LYS A 179 -11.26 -2.70 1.71
C LYS A 179 -11.00 -3.86 0.74
N LEU A 180 -10.03 -4.72 1.07
CA LEU A 180 -9.63 -5.84 0.23
C LEU A 180 -10.65 -7.00 0.19
N LEU A 181 -11.62 -7.05 1.12
CA LEU A 181 -12.70 -8.07 1.08
C LEU A 181 -13.51 -8.04 -0.23
N ALA A 182 -13.51 -6.92 -0.95
CA ALA A 182 -14.23 -6.80 -2.23
C ALA A 182 -13.53 -7.58 -3.37
N VAL A 183 -12.22 -7.80 -3.26
CA VAL A 183 -11.43 -8.48 -4.29
C VAL A 183 -11.10 -9.94 -3.93
N ASP A 184 -11.53 -10.42 -2.76
CA ASP A 184 -11.31 -11.82 -2.36
C ASP A 184 -11.91 -12.85 -3.35
N GLY A 185 -12.96 -12.46 -4.10
CA GLY A 185 -13.62 -13.31 -5.09
C GLY A 185 -12.98 -13.28 -6.49
N VAL A 186 -11.98 -12.43 -6.71
CA VAL A 186 -11.32 -12.27 -8.02
C VAL A 186 -10.09 -13.16 -8.16
N VAL A 187 -9.66 -13.80 -7.06
CA VAL A 187 -8.49 -14.68 -7.07
C VAL A 187 -8.85 -16.02 -7.69
N PHE A 188 -8.35 -16.29 -8.91
CA PHE A 188 -8.51 -17.55 -9.63
C PHE A 188 -7.19 -18.30 -9.73
N GLY A 189 -7.26 -19.64 -9.74
CA GLY A 189 -6.09 -20.50 -9.88
C GLY A 189 -5.21 -20.55 -8.63
N ASP A 190 -3.90 -20.56 -8.84
CA ASP A 190 -2.91 -20.61 -7.76
C ASP A 190 -2.82 -19.26 -7.06
N LYS A 191 -3.32 -19.20 -5.83
CA LYS A 191 -3.30 -17.99 -5.00
C LYS A 191 -1.89 -17.40 -4.82
N TYR A 192 -0.89 -18.27 -4.63
CA TYR A 192 0.48 -17.83 -4.43
C TYR A 192 0.99 -17.07 -5.66
N ILE A 193 0.82 -17.66 -6.84
CA ILE A 193 1.22 -17.02 -8.11
C ILE A 193 0.48 -15.70 -8.29
N PHE A 194 -0.85 -15.70 -8.07
CA PHE A 194 -1.67 -14.49 -8.19
C PHE A 194 -1.16 -13.35 -7.30
N TYR A 195 -0.90 -13.61 -6.01
CA TYR A 195 -0.43 -12.56 -5.09
C TYR A 195 1.01 -12.13 -5.39
N ARG A 196 1.87 -13.05 -5.83
CA ARG A 196 3.22 -12.71 -6.27
C ARG A 196 3.20 -11.75 -7.45
N ASP A 197 2.45 -12.11 -8.48
CA ASP A 197 2.42 -11.34 -9.73
C ASP A 197 1.74 -9.98 -9.52
N ALA A 198 0.64 -9.94 -8.76
CA ALA A 198 -0.01 -8.68 -8.37
C ALA A 198 0.93 -7.76 -7.56
N TYR A 199 1.74 -8.32 -6.65
CA TYR A 199 2.75 -7.56 -5.92
C TYR A 199 3.82 -6.99 -6.84
N LEU A 200 4.39 -7.82 -7.72
CA LEU A 200 5.46 -7.40 -8.63
C LEU A 200 4.99 -6.31 -9.60
N GLN A 201 3.80 -6.48 -10.19
CA GLN A 201 3.19 -5.48 -11.07
C GLN A 201 2.90 -4.16 -10.34
N ARG A 202 2.35 -4.24 -9.10
CA ARG A 202 2.11 -3.04 -8.32
C ARG A 202 3.43 -2.31 -7.98
N ARG A 203 4.48 -3.03 -7.61
CA ARG A 203 5.80 -2.41 -7.32
C ARG A 203 6.38 -1.75 -8.56
N GLU A 204 6.28 -2.39 -9.72
CA GLU A 204 6.73 -1.81 -10.98
C GLU A 204 5.96 -0.53 -11.34
N PHE A 205 4.64 -0.56 -11.20
CA PHE A 205 3.78 0.61 -11.41
C PHE A 205 4.15 1.78 -10.49
N LEU A 206 4.37 1.51 -9.19
CA LEU A 206 4.75 2.54 -8.22
C LEU A 206 6.15 3.12 -8.50
N GLU A 207 7.11 2.29 -8.86
CA GLU A 207 8.49 2.71 -9.19
C GLU A 207 8.57 3.57 -10.45
N ARG A 208 7.54 3.51 -11.31
CA ARG A 208 7.39 4.34 -12.52
C ARG A 208 6.44 5.53 -12.32
N ASP A 209 6.16 5.92 -11.08
CA ASP A 209 5.23 7.02 -10.76
C ASP A 209 3.84 6.87 -11.39
N GLY A 210 3.34 5.62 -11.49
CA GLY A 210 2.04 5.33 -12.09
C GLY A 210 2.02 5.35 -13.62
N GLN A 211 3.17 5.51 -14.27
CA GLN A 211 3.26 5.42 -15.73
C GLN A 211 3.14 3.96 -16.17
N VAL A 212 2.19 3.71 -17.04
CA VAL A 212 2.02 2.42 -17.73
C VAL A 212 2.58 2.59 -19.12
N ASP A 213 3.54 1.72 -19.52
CA ASP A 213 3.97 1.68 -20.91
C ASP A 213 2.73 1.39 -21.77
N ASP A 214 2.41 2.28 -22.70
CA ASP A 214 1.38 2.03 -23.72
C ASP A 214 2.02 1.18 -24.80
N PRO A 215 1.71 -0.12 -24.88
CA PRO A 215 2.29 -0.99 -25.89
C PRO A 215 1.85 -0.64 -27.32
N PHE A 216 0.95 0.31 -27.48
CA PHE A 216 0.42 0.78 -28.77
C PHE A 216 0.71 2.26 -29.03
N GLY A 217 1.45 2.94 -28.14
CA GLY A 217 1.66 4.39 -28.21
C GLY A 217 2.48 4.89 -29.41
N ASP A 218 3.22 4.03 -30.07
CA ASP A 218 4.11 4.38 -31.18
C ASP A 218 3.57 3.98 -32.57
N GLU A 219 2.32 3.50 -32.68
CA GLU A 219 1.76 3.01 -33.95
C GLU A 219 0.74 3.96 -34.63
N PHE A 220 0.61 5.22 -34.19
CA PHE A 220 -0.29 6.19 -34.84
C PHE A 220 0.37 7.53 -35.09
#